data_3572c3a68fb372bb84e679aca8890170
#
_entry.id   3572c3a68fb372bb84e679aca8890170
#
_cell.length_a   1.000
_cell.length_b   1.000
_cell.length_c   1.000
_cell.angle_alpha   90.00
_cell.angle_beta   90.00
_cell.angle_gamma   90.00
#
_symmetry.space_group_name_H-M   'P 1'
#
loop_
_entity.id
_entity.type
_entity.pdbx_description
1 polymer ?
#
loop_
_entity_poly.entity_id
_entity_poly.type
_entity_poly.pdbx_seq_one_letter_code
_entity_poly.pdbx_strand_id
1 'polypeptide(L)'
;MTTNQSLLARRKAVLPTGLGIAFPIFAEKAKNSEVWDIEGNRYIDFVGGISVLNTGHSHPKITQRVHEQLDKFTHTAAQMVNYECYVELAEKLCEKAPISGPKKALFLTTGAEAVENCIKIARAKTGRPGVISFVGGWHGRTLMCMSLTGKVLPYKKNFGPMPGPVFHALFSAEELNVTEAQALHSLELIFQADIDPSEAAATIIEPVQREGGFHQVTPSFAKAL
;
A
#
# COMPACT_ATOMS: atom_id res chain seq x y z
N MET A 1 -35.35 -5.02 14.69
CA MET A 1 -34.43 -5.58 13.67
C MET A 1 -33.26 -4.61 13.51
N THR A 2 -32.08 -5.12 13.25
CA THR A 2 -30.90 -4.30 12.96
C THR A 2 -31.01 -3.75 11.55
N THR A 3 -30.82 -2.44 11.37
CA THR A 3 -30.88 -1.77 10.06
C THR A 3 -29.57 -1.06 9.76
N ASN A 4 -29.30 -0.74 8.48
CA ASN A 4 -28.16 0.08 8.09
C ASN A 4 -28.11 1.39 8.89
N GLN A 5 -29.24 2.04 9.06
CA GLN A 5 -29.36 3.26 9.85
C GLN A 5 -29.00 3.06 11.34
N SER A 6 -29.47 1.98 11.96
CA SER A 6 -29.18 1.69 13.37
C SER A 6 -27.69 1.38 13.58
N LEU A 7 -27.07 0.63 12.67
CA LEU A 7 -25.63 0.37 12.70
C LEU A 7 -24.80 1.61 12.43
N LEU A 8 -25.25 2.49 11.54
CA LEU A 8 -24.57 3.76 11.29
C LEU A 8 -24.57 4.65 12.54
N ALA A 9 -25.71 4.70 13.27
CA ALA A 9 -25.79 5.43 14.54
C ALA A 9 -24.84 4.84 15.59
N ARG A 10 -24.82 3.52 15.76
CA ARG A 10 -23.87 2.82 16.66
C ARG A 10 -22.42 3.08 16.28
N ARG A 11 -22.11 3.01 14.97
CA ARG A 11 -20.75 3.31 14.45
C ARG A 11 -20.31 4.72 14.81
N LYS A 12 -21.19 5.73 14.59
CA LYS A 12 -20.89 7.13 14.93
C LYS A 12 -20.64 7.36 16.42
N ALA A 13 -21.27 6.58 17.27
CA ALA A 13 -21.10 6.69 18.72
C ALA A 13 -19.73 6.16 19.23
N VAL A 14 -19.11 5.21 18.51
CA VAL A 14 -17.92 4.50 19.02
C VAL A 14 -16.68 4.62 18.13
N LEU A 15 -16.80 5.09 16.89
CA LEU A 15 -15.69 5.26 15.98
C LEU A 15 -15.41 6.74 15.70
N PRO A 16 -14.13 7.15 15.60
CA PRO A 16 -13.76 8.53 15.38
C PRO A 16 -14.21 9.03 14.00
N THR A 17 -14.55 10.30 13.92
CA THR A 17 -15.00 10.96 12.67
C THR A 17 -13.95 10.93 11.56
N GLY A 18 -12.65 10.90 11.91
CA GLY A 18 -11.56 10.77 10.95
C GLY A 18 -11.55 9.43 10.21
N LEU A 19 -12.25 8.41 10.71
CA LEU A 19 -12.48 7.15 10.01
C LEU A 19 -13.74 7.27 9.14
N GLY A 20 -13.60 7.83 7.94
CA GLY A 20 -14.69 8.03 6.99
C GLY A 20 -15.43 6.73 6.61
N ILE A 21 -16.61 6.89 6.03
CA ILE A 21 -17.39 5.82 5.41
C ILE A 21 -17.88 6.33 4.05
N ALA A 22 -17.59 5.61 2.98
CA ALA A 22 -18.00 5.99 1.64
C ALA A 22 -19.49 5.66 1.39
N PHE A 23 -19.93 4.48 1.85
CA PHE A 23 -21.28 3.99 1.64
C PHE A 23 -21.91 3.64 3.00
N PRO A 24 -23.09 4.17 3.35
CA PRO A 24 -23.73 3.93 4.64
C PRO A 24 -24.48 2.60 4.69
N ILE A 25 -23.92 1.55 4.14
CA ILE A 25 -24.42 0.17 4.14
C ILE A 25 -23.52 -0.73 4.95
N PHE A 26 -24.09 -1.82 5.49
CA PHE A 26 -23.36 -2.79 6.30
C PHE A 26 -23.52 -4.18 5.69
N ALA A 27 -22.42 -4.75 5.23
CA ALA A 27 -22.42 -6.05 4.58
C ALA A 27 -22.77 -7.18 5.55
N GLU A 28 -23.71 -8.05 5.15
CA GLU A 28 -24.06 -9.29 5.81
C GLU A 28 -23.32 -10.48 5.17
N LYS A 29 -23.28 -10.51 3.85
CA LYS A 29 -22.60 -11.55 3.08
C LYS A 29 -22.06 -11.01 1.77
N ALA A 30 -21.08 -11.72 1.21
CA ALA A 30 -20.54 -11.42 -0.10
C ALA A 30 -20.12 -12.71 -0.83
N LYS A 31 -20.25 -12.73 -2.16
CA LYS A 31 -19.84 -13.87 -2.99
C LYS A 31 -19.48 -13.38 -4.40
N ASN A 32 -18.36 -13.82 -4.93
CA ASN A 32 -17.86 -13.37 -6.24
C ASN A 32 -17.77 -11.83 -6.30
N SER A 33 -18.51 -11.18 -7.18
CA SER A 33 -18.61 -9.73 -7.35
C SER A 33 -19.84 -9.11 -6.71
N GLU A 34 -20.47 -9.78 -5.76
CA GLU A 34 -21.73 -9.35 -5.17
C GLU A 34 -21.63 -9.23 -3.65
N VAL A 35 -22.31 -8.21 -3.11
CA VAL A 35 -22.43 -7.95 -1.67
C VAL A 35 -23.92 -7.79 -1.34
N TRP A 36 -24.36 -8.35 -0.23
CA TRP A 36 -25.69 -8.12 0.34
C TRP A 36 -25.53 -7.43 1.68
N ASP A 37 -26.33 -6.38 1.87
CA ASP A 37 -26.38 -5.71 3.17
C ASP A 37 -27.29 -6.44 4.17
N ILE A 38 -27.30 -5.96 5.40
CA ILE A 38 -28.09 -6.53 6.50
C ILE A 38 -29.62 -6.40 6.29
N GLU A 39 -30.07 -5.59 5.34
CA GLU A 39 -31.47 -5.44 4.96
C GLU A 39 -31.84 -6.32 3.75
N GLY A 40 -30.86 -7.09 3.22
CA GLY A 40 -31.03 -8.01 2.09
C GLY A 40 -30.88 -7.35 0.72
N ASN A 41 -30.53 -6.07 0.65
CA ASN A 41 -30.30 -5.40 -0.63
C ASN A 41 -29.00 -5.92 -1.26
N ARG A 42 -29.06 -6.20 -2.57
CA ARG A 42 -27.93 -6.72 -3.36
C ARG A 42 -27.24 -5.61 -4.11
N TYR A 43 -25.92 -5.62 -4.07
CA TYR A 43 -25.05 -4.69 -4.77
C TYR A 43 -24.01 -5.43 -5.61
N ILE A 44 -23.63 -4.88 -6.76
CA ILE A 44 -22.47 -5.33 -7.51
C ILE A 44 -21.24 -4.59 -6.97
N ASP A 45 -20.23 -5.32 -6.54
CA ASP A 45 -19.04 -4.77 -5.92
C ASP A 45 -17.98 -4.41 -6.96
N PHE A 46 -17.97 -3.14 -7.39
CA PHE A 46 -16.90 -2.57 -8.21
C PHE A 46 -15.72 -2.04 -7.40
N VAL A 47 -15.83 -2.01 -6.08
CA VAL A 47 -14.76 -1.55 -5.19
C VAL A 47 -13.74 -2.67 -4.92
N GLY A 48 -14.22 -3.91 -4.84
CA GLY A 48 -13.38 -5.10 -4.64
C GLY A 48 -12.46 -5.01 -3.43
N GLY A 49 -12.96 -4.45 -2.29
CA GLY A 49 -12.13 -4.22 -1.10
C GLY A 49 -11.00 -3.21 -1.35
N ILE A 50 -11.23 -2.22 -2.19
CA ILE A 50 -10.26 -1.25 -2.70
C ILE A 50 -9.16 -1.97 -3.50
N SER A 51 -9.57 -2.70 -4.56
CA SER A 51 -8.70 -3.45 -5.49
C SER A 51 -7.90 -4.60 -4.85
N VAL A 52 -8.46 -5.26 -3.84
CA VAL A 52 -7.82 -6.40 -3.15
C VAL A 52 -8.35 -7.75 -3.65
N LEU A 53 -9.64 -7.83 -4.00
CA LEU A 53 -10.34 -9.08 -4.25
C LEU A 53 -10.25 -9.55 -5.71
N ASN A 54 -9.04 -9.86 -6.20
CA ASN A 54 -8.83 -10.35 -7.58
C ASN A 54 -9.53 -11.68 -7.89
N THR A 55 -9.85 -12.47 -6.87
CA THR A 55 -10.55 -13.76 -7.01
C THR A 55 -12.04 -13.67 -6.70
N GLY A 56 -12.54 -12.49 -6.37
CA GLY A 56 -13.88 -12.28 -5.85
C GLY A 56 -14.02 -12.68 -4.38
N HIS A 57 -15.18 -12.36 -3.80
CA HIS A 57 -15.52 -12.72 -2.43
C HIS A 57 -15.71 -14.24 -2.26
N SER A 58 -15.21 -14.77 -1.15
CA SER A 58 -15.45 -16.16 -0.71
C SER A 58 -15.14 -17.22 -1.78
N HIS A 59 -14.00 -17.07 -2.48
CA HIS A 59 -13.59 -18.04 -3.49
C HIS A 59 -13.45 -19.45 -2.88
N PRO A 60 -14.11 -20.50 -3.41
CA PRO A 60 -14.21 -21.80 -2.75
C PRO A 60 -12.86 -22.42 -2.37
N LYS A 61 -11.89 -22.41 -3.28
CA LYS A 61 -10.55 -22.96 -3.01
C LYS A 61 -9.81 -22.22 -1.91
N ILE A 62 -9.97 -20.89 -1.82
CA ILE A 62 -9.33 -20.07 -0.78
C ILE A 62 -10.01 -20.35 0.56
N THR A 63 -11.34 -20.33 0.60
CA THR A 63 -12.12 -20.60 1.81
C THR A 63 -11.80 -21.99 2.36
N GLN A 64 -11.73 -23.00 1.49
CA GLN A 64 -11.33 -24.35 1.88
C GLN A 64 -9.95 -24.39 2.53
N ARG A 65 -8.93 -23.76 1.90
CA ARG A 65 -7.56 -23.73 2.45
C ARG A 65 -7.49 -23.00 3.80
N VAL A 66 -8.30 -21.95 3.98
CA VAL A 66 -8.39 -21.25 5.27
C VAL A 66 -8.97 -22.17 6.35
N HIS A 67 -10.06 -22.90 6.05
CA HIS A 67 -10.61 -23.87 6.99
C HIS A 67 -9.62 -24.98 7.36
N GLU A 68 -8.95 -25.59 6.38
CA GLU A 68 -7.92 -26.60 6.59
C GLU A 68 -6.76 -26.09 7.48
N GLN A 69 -6.43 -24.82 7.39
CA GLN A 69 -5.41 -24.22 8.25
C GLN A 69 -5.91 -23.92 9.66
N LEU A 70 -7.17 -23.47 9.80
CA LEU A 70 -7.78 -23.21 11.10
C LEU A 70 -7.89 -24.49 11.95
N ASP A 71 -8.15 -25.63 11.30
CA ASP A 71 -8.19 -26.94 11.97
C ASP A 71 -6.81 -27.39 12.52
N LYS A 72 -5.71 -26.84 11.97
CA LYS A 72 -4.36 -27.13 12.44
C LYS A 72 -3.92 -26.22 13.57
N PHE A 73 -3.92 -24.92 13.32
CA PHE A 73 -3.60 -23.86 14.30
C PHE A 73 -3.88 -22.48 13.70
N THR A 74 -4.08 -21.50 14.57
CA THR A 74 -4.34 -20.10 14.19
C THR A 74 -3.09 -19.22 14.26
N HIS A 75 -2.20 -19.44 15.22
CA HIS A 75 -1.03 -18.61 15.44
C HIS A 75 0.06 -19.34 16.23
N THR A 76 1.32 -19.22 15.80
CA THR A 76 2.48 -19.78 16.51
C THR A 76 3.60 -18.78 16.73
N ALA A 77 3.46 -17.53 16.26
CA ALA A 77 4.55 -16.56 16.08
C ALA A 77 5.71 -17.19 15.29
N ALA A 78 5.72 -17.01 13.98
CA ALA A 78 6.65 -17.69 13.05
C ALA A 78 8.14 -17.58 13.43
N GLN A 79 8.52 -16.57 14.21
CA GLN A 79 9.87 -16.41 14.74
C GLN A 79 10.17 -17.40 15.90
N MET A 80 9.15 -17.93 16.55
CA MET A 80 9.29 -18.89 17.64
C MET A 80 9.09 -20.32 17.17
N VAL A 81 7.99 -20.58 16.45
CA VAL A 81 7.68 -21.88 15.85
C VAL A 81 7.22 -21.63 14.41
N ASN A 82 8.10 -21.93 13.48
CA ASN A 82 7.86 -21.71 12.06
C ASN A 82 6.89 -22.76 11.47
N TYR A 83 6.32 -22.48 10.30
CA TYR A 83 5.34 -23.36 9.64
C TYR A 83 5.48 -23.31 8.12
N GLU A 84 5.12 -24.42 7.48
CA GLU A 84 5.39 -24.72 6.07
C GLU A 84 4.81 -23.66 5.12
N CYS A 85 3.53 -23.28 5.27
CA CYS A 85 2.91 -22.35 4.32
C CYS A 85 3.53 -20.93 4.35
N TYR A 86 4.21 -20.53 5.43
CA TYR A 86 4.99 -19.30 5.48
C TYR A 86 6.23 -19.40 4.58
N VAL A 87 6.92 -20.54 4.62
CA VAL A 87 8.11 -20.81 3.80
C VAL A 87 7.71 -20.94 2.32
N GLU A 88 6.68 -21.74 2.02
CA GLU A 88 6.15 -21.89 0.65
C GLU A 88 5.76 -20.55 0.00
N LEU A 89 5.15 -19.64 0.77
CA LEU A 89 4.81 -18.32 0.27
C LEU A 89 6.07 -17.51 -0.04
N ALA A 90 7.07 -17.56 0.84
CA ALA A 90 8.35 -16.88 0.62
C ALA A 90 9.06 -17.40 -0.64
N GLU A 91 9.10 -18.71 -0.86
CA GLU A 91 9.66 -19.33 -2.05
C GLU A 91 8.98 -18.85 -3.33
N LYS A 92 7.65 -18.92 -3.38
CA LYS A 92 6.86 -18.48 -4.53
C LYS A 92 7.03 -16.99 -4.85
N LEU A 93 7.12 -16.14 -3.82
CA LEU A 93 7.37 -14.72 -4.02
C LEU A 93 8.80 -14.45 -4.50
N CYS A 94 9.79 -15.12 -3.94
CA CYS A 94 11.18 -15.01 -4.40
C CYS A 94 11.35 -15.48 -5.86
N GLU A 95 10.67 -16.56 -6.26
CA GLU A 95 10.65 -17.02 -7.66
C GLU A 95 10.08 -15.96 -8.62
N LYS A 96 8.95 -15.34 -8.23
CA LYS A 96 8.22 -14.40 -9.10
C LYS A 96 8.74 -12.96 -9.07
N ALA A 97 9.50 -12.59 -8.05
CA ALA A 97 9.98 -11.21 -7.90
C ALA A 97 10.93 -10.82 -9.06
N PRO A 98 10.66 -9.71 -9.77
CA PRO A 98 11.43 -9.30 -10.96
C PRO A 98 12.73 -8.56 -10.57
N ILE A 99 13.50 -9.16 -9.66
CA ILE A 99 14.80 -8.66 -9.21
C ILE A 99 15.87 -9.73 -9.45
N SER A 100 17.10 -9.32 -9.75
CA SER A 100 18.22 -10.21 -9.99
C SER A 100 18.91 -10.64 -8.70
N GLY A 101 19.63 -11.76 -8.76
CA GLY A 101 20.41 -12.29 -7.64
C GLY A 101 19.60 -13.01 -6.57
N PRO A 102 20.23 -13.37 -5.43
CA PRO A 102 19.57 -14.03 -4.31
C PRO A 102 18.48 -13.15 -3.70
N LYS A 103 17.31 -13.74 -3.46
CA LYS A 103 16.11 -13.04 -2.97
C LYS A 103 15.70 -13.55 -1.60
N LYS A 104 15.14 -12.67 -0.79
CA LYS A 104 14.55 -12.98 0.52
C LYS A 104 13.21 -12.26 0.64
N ALA A 105 12.21 -12.93 1.20
CA ALA A 105 10.92 -12.34 1.52
C ALA A 105 10.85 -12.01 3.02
N LEU A 106 10.29 -10.85 3.34
CA LEU A 106 9.95 -10.44 4.70
C LEU A 106 8.46 -10.13 4.75
N PHE A 107 7.71 -10.85 5.57
CA PHE A 107 6.29 -10.65 5.74
C PHE A 107 6.00 -9.75 6.94
N LEU A 108 5.09 -8.82 6.73
CA LEU A 108 4.66 -7.82 7.70
C LEU A 108 3.13 -7.71 7.67
N THR A 109 2.54 -7.13 8.70
CA THR A 109 1.08 -7.12 8.87
C THR A 109 0.38 -6.16 7.91
N THR A 110 1.04 -5.04 7.55
CA THR A 110 0.46 -4.00 6.68
C THR A 110 1.43 -3.52 5.61
N GLY A 111 0.91 -2.91 4.54
CA GLY A 111 1.73 -2.24 3.53
C GLY A 111 2.53 -1.06 4.11
N ALA A 112 1.99 -0.34 5.10
CA ALA A 112 2.71 0.72 5.78
C ALA A 112 3.95 0.18 6.53
N GLU A 113 3.81 -0.94 7.24
CA GLU A 113 4.96 -1.60 7.88
C GLU A 113 5.99 -2.08 6.86
N ALA A 114 5.54 -2.59 5.71
CA ALA A 114 6.44 -3.00 4.63
C ALA A 114 7.25 -1.80 4.10
N VAL A 115 6.61 -0.67 3.85
CA VAL A 115 7.29 0.57 3.43
C VAL A 115 8.25 1.06 4.51
N GLU A 116 7.83 1.13 5.77
CA GLU A 116 8.70 1.53 6.90
C GLU A 116 9.97 0.65 6.96
N ASN A 117 9.82 -0.66 6.82
CA ASN A 117 10.95 -1.59 6.84
C ASN A 117 11.83 -1.48 5.58
N CYS A 118 11.26 -1.24 4.40
CA CYS A 118 12.05 -0.96 3.19
C CYS A 118 12.96 0.25 3.39
N ILE A 119 12.46 1.35 3.94
CA ILE A 119 13.27 2.54 4.23
C ILE A 119 14.34 2.25 5.29
N LYS A 120 13.99 1.54 6.36
CA LYS A 120 14.96 1.13 7.39
C LYS A 120 16.08 0.27 6.80
N ILE A 121 15.75 -0.71 5.97
CA ILE A 121 16.72 -1.59 5.31
C ILE A 121 17.62 -0.79 4.37
N ALA A 122 17.04 0.09 3.54
CA ALA A 122 17.80 0.93 2.62
C ALA A 122 18.81 1.81 3.36
N ARG A 123 18.38 2.51 4.41
CA ARG A 123 19.25 3.34 5.25
C ARG A 123 20.33 2.53 5.95
N ALA A 124 19.97 1.41 6.56
CA ALA A 124 20.93 0.54 7.25
C ALA A 124 21.98 -0.05 6.30
N LYS A 125 21.58 -0.43 5.07
CA LYS A 125 22.47 -1.00 4.07
C LYS A 125 23.42 0.02 3.46
N THR A 126 22.95 1.25 3.23
CA THR A 126 23.71 2.30 2.53
C THR A 126 24.47 3.24 3.47
N GLY A 127 24.02 3.36 4.72
CA GLY A 127 24.46 4.40 5.65
C GLY A 127 23.96 5.80 5.29
N ARG A 128 23.05 5.93 4.33
CA ARG A 128 22.56 7.20 3.76
C ARG A 128 21.17 7.54 4.32
N PRO A 129 20.87 8.83 4.59
CA PRO A 129 19.60 9.22 5.21
C PRO A 129 18.48 9.51 4.21
N GLY A 130 18.80 9.98 2.99
CA GLY A 130 17.85 10.56 2.05
C GLY A 130 16.97 9.55 1.33
N VAL A 131 15.73 9.90 1.11
CA VAL A 131 14.79 9.11 0.30
C VAL A 131 14.08 10.01 -0.69
N ILE A 132 14.01 9.57 -1.94
CA ILE A 132 13.27 10.26 -2.99
C ILE A 132 11.95 9.52 -3.21
N SER A 133 10.87 10.28 -3.25
CA SER A 133 9.51 9.83 -3.52
C SER A 133 8.92 10.65 -4.66
N PHE A 134 7.66 10.45 -5.03
CA PHE A 134 7.03 11.15 -6.15
C PHE A 134 5.74 11.85 -5.74
N VAL A 135 5.50 13.02 -6.36
CA VAL A 135 4.23 13.73 -6.25
C VAL A 135 3.08 12.80 -6.68
N GLY A 136 1.98 12.83 -5.95
CA GLY A 136 0.83 11.95 -6.17
C GLY A 136 0.97 10.55 -5.57
N GLY A 137 2.17 10.12 -5.17
CA GLY A 137 2.41 8.82 -4.56
C GLY A 137 1.73 8.67 -3.19
N TRP A 138 1.30 7.43 -2.88
CA TRP A 138 0.69 7.10 -1.58
C TRP A 138 1.33 5.85 -0.97
N HIS A 139 1.87 5.97 0.24
CA HIS A 139 2.71 4.93 0.85
C HIS A 139 2.21 4.44 2.22
N GLY A 140 1.14 5.02 2.75
CA GLY A 140 0.56 4.65 4.04
C GLY A 140 0.32 5.83 4.96
N ARG A 141 -0.06 5.54 6.22
CA ARG A 141 -0.49 6.55 7.21
C ARG A 141 0.35 6.59 8.48
N THR A 142 1.44 5.85 8.57
CA THR A 142 2.45 6.04 9.61
C THR A 142 3.28 7.30 9.30
N LEU A 143 4.00 7.84 10.25
CA LEU A 143 4.69 9.12 10.08
C LEU A 143 5.69 9.09 8.91
N MET A 144 6.50 8.04 8.76
CA MET A 144 7.42 7.92 7.64
C MET A 144 6.66 7.71 6.32
N CYS A 145 5.63 6.88 6.30
CA CYS A 145 4.79 6.69 5.12
C CYS A 145 4.09 7.98 4.69
N MET A 146 3.62 8.80 5.64
CA MET A 146 3.06 10.13 5.33
C MET A 146 4.14 11.08 4.80
N SER A 147 5.36 11.01 5.34
CA SER A 147 6.48 11.79 4.78
C SER A 147 6.71 11.47 3.31
N LEU A 148 6.73 10.18 2.96
CA LEU A 148 6.89 9.69 1.58
C LEU A 148 5.71 10.00 0.67
N THR A 149 4.49 10.09 1.21
CA THR A 149 3.28 10.35 0.43
C THR A 149 3.34 11.72 -0.24
N GLY A 150 3.16 11.76 -1.56
CA GLY A 150 3.25 12.97 -2.39
C GLY A 150 1.98 13.85 -2.40
N LYS A 151 1.18 13.82 -1.32
CA LYS A 151 -0.13 14.47 -1.22
C LYS A 151 -0.32 15.07 0.16
N VAL A 152 -0.63 16.35 0.26
CA VAL A 152 -0.83 17.03 1.56
C VAL A 152 -2.21 16.72 2.12
N LEU A 153 -3.27 16.96 1.34
CA LEU A 153 -4.63 16.66 1.74
C LEU A 153 -5.08 15.32 1.15
N PRO A 154 -5.77 14.48 1.93
CA PRO A 154 -6.14 14.63 3.34
C PRO A 154 -5.11 14.06 4.34
N TYR A 155 -3.87 13.73 3.91
CA TYR A 155 -2.98 12.82 4.62
C TYR A 155 -2.02 13.49 5.60
N LYS A 156 -1.38 14.62 5.21
CA LYS A 156 -0.29 15.25 5.99
C LYS A 156 -0.71 16.42 6.86
N LYS A 157 -1.84 17.08 6.51
CA LYS A 157 -2.26 18.29 7.19
C LYS A 157 -2.44 18.06 8.68
N ASN A 158 -1.80 18.85 9.52
CA ASN A 158 -1.86 18.84 10.98
C ASN A 158 -1.19 17.63 11.68
N PHE A 159 -0.41 16.81 10.95
CA PHE A 159 0.31 15.66 11.53
C PHE A 159 1.83 15.81 11.61
N GLY A 160 2.36 17.00 11.27
CA GLY A 160 3.79 17.29 11.33
C GLY A 160 4.35 17.48 12.74
N PRO A 161 5.70 17.53 12.90
CA PRO A 161 6.68 17.40 11.83
C PRO A 161 6.80 15.97 11.28
N MET A 162 7.12 15.86 9.99
CA MET A 162 7.33 14.56 9.34
C MET A 162 8.80 14.14 9.45
N PRO A 163 9.11 12.83 9.62
CA PRO A 163 10.47 12.34 9.58
C PRO A 163 11.09 12.51 8.19
N GLY A 164 12.35 12.87 8.14
CA GLY A 164 13.09 13.10 6.89
C GLY A 164 14.53 12.62 6.97
N PRO A 165 15.36 12.99 5.97
CA PRO A 165 15.01 13.75 4.76
C PRO A 165 14.26 12.93 3.71
N VAL A 166 13.17 13.51 3.19
CA VAL A 166 12.37 12.97 2.08
C VAL A 166 12.12 14.07 1.06
N PHE A 167 12.36 13.79 -0.20
CA PHE A 167 12.21 14.73 -1.32
C PHE A 167 11.19 14.17 -2.32
N HIS A 168 10.44 15.05 -2.99
CA HIS A 168 9.39 14.63 -3.93
C HIS A 168 9.71 15.11 -5.34
N ALA A 169 10.06 14.18 -6.22
CA ALA A 169 10.18 14.42 -7.65
C ALA A 169 8.80 14.38 -8.34
N LEU A 170 8.71 14.94 -9.55
CA LEU A 170 7.51 14.82 -10.37
C LEU A 170 7.35 13.37 -10.87
N PHE A 171 6.11 12.90 -10.91
CA PHE A 171 5.77 11.62 -11.56
C PHE A 171 5.40 11.88 -13.02
N SER A 172 5.97 11.11 -13.95
CA SER A 172 5.67 11.23 -15.37
C SER A 172 4.33 10.56 -15.69
N ALA A 173 3.36 11.35 -16.15
CA ALA A 173 2.09 10.86 -16.67
C ALA A 173 1.47 11.91 -17.61
N GLU A 174 0.91 11.46 -18.73
CA GLU A 174 0.27 12.32 -19.71
C GLU A 174 -0.91 13.09 -19.11
N GLU A 175 -1.72 12.42 -18.30
CA GLU A 175 -2.89 12.99 -17.62
C GLU A 175 -2.51 14.09 -16.60
N LEU A 176 -1.27 14.10 -16.14
CA LEU A 176 -0.73 15.15 -15.28
C LEU A 176 -0.04 16.26 -16.06
N ASN A 177 0.03 16.16 -17.40
CA ASN A 177 0.82 17.01 -18.28
C ASN A 177 2.31 17.08 -17.87
N VAL A 178 2.86 15.97 -17.36
CA VAL A 178 4.27 15.84 -16.97
C VAL A 178 4.95 14.83 -17.87
N THR A 179 5.87 15.31 -18.70
CA THR A 179 6.72 14.47 -19.55
C THR A 179 7.80 13.75 -18.75
N GLU A 180 8.36 12.67 -19.30
CA GLU A 180 9.50 11.97 -18.67
C GLU A 180 10.70 12.91 -18.47
N ALA A 181 10.98 13.77 -19.46
CA ALA A 181 12.05 14.75 -19.37
C ALA A 181 11.87 15.72 -18.19
N GLN A 182 10.63 16.21 -17.98
CA GLN A 182 10.33 17.07 -16.84
C GLN A 182 10.44 16.35 -15.52
N ALA A 183 9.99 15.10 -15.43
CA ALA A 183 10.10 14.29 -14.23
C ALA A 183 11.57 13.99 -13.88
N LEU A 184 12.39 13.61 -14.85
CA LEU A 184 13.84 13.42 -14.67
C LEU A 184 14.54 14.71 -14.30
N HIS A 185 14.21 15.82 -14.95
CA HIS A 185 14.77 17.12 -14.58
C HIS A 185 14.42 17.53 -13.15
N SER A 186 13.21 17.23 -12.67
CA SER A 186 12.84 17.49 -11.27
C SER A 186 13.70 16.68 -10.27
N LEU A 187 14.10 15.47 -10.63
CA LEU A 187 15.03 14.65 -9.85
C LEU A 187 16.44 15.26 -9.85
N GLU A 188 16.92 15.72 -11.00
CA GLU A 188 18.20 16.45 -11.10
C GLU A 188 18.23 17.69 -10.23
N LEU A 189 17.13 18.47 -10.20
CA LEU A 189 17.00 19.65 -9.35
C LEU A 189 17.09 19.31 -7.85
N ILE A 190 16.49 18.21 -7.41
CA ILE A 190 16.63 17.71 -6.04
C ILE A 190 18.10 17.43 -5.72
N PHE A 191 18.83 16.79 -6.63
CA PHE A 191 20.25 16.51 -6.45
C PHE A 191 21.15 17.74 -6.54
N GLN A 192 20.70 18.81 -7.18
CA GLN A 192 21.45 20.07 -7.26
C GLN A 192 21.21 20.97 -6.06
N ALA A 193 20.00 20.93 -5.47
CA ALA A 193 19.58 21.93 -4.48
C ALA A 193 19.36 21.36 -3.07
N ASP A 194 18.93 20.11 -2.95
CA ASP A 194 18.38 19.61 -1.69
C ASP A 194 19.23 18.51 -1.03
N ILE A 195 19.81 17.59 -1.81
CA ILE A 195 20.59 16.47 -1.29
C ILE A 195 21.66 16.00 -2.28
N ASP A 196 22.87 15.75 -1.78
CA ASP A 196 23.91 15.11 -2.58
C ASP A 196 23.47 13.67 -2.98
N PRO A 197 23.66 13.24 -4.24
CA PRO A 197 23.33 11.88 -4.68
C PRO A 197 23.96 10.78 -3.82
N SER A 198 25.15 11.03 -3.25
CA SER A 198 25.83 10.10 -2.36
C SER A 198 25.12 9.91 -1.01
N GLU A 199 24.22 10.79 -0.63
CA GLU A 199 23.40 10.70 0.60
C GLU A 199 22.00 10.12 0.35
N ALA A 200 21.61 9.86 -0.91
CA ALA A 200 20.34 9.21 -1.25
C ALA A 200 20.43 7.69 -0.99
N ALA A 201 19.61 7.19 -0.07
CA ALA A 201 19.53 5.78 0.28
C ALA A 201 18.67 4.99 -0.70
N ALA A 202 17.57 5.57 -1.16
CA ALA A 202 16.61 4.91 -2.03
C ALA A 202 15.70 5.90 -2.77
N THR A 203 15.16 5.42 -3.88
CA THR A 203 13.97 5.99 -4.53
C THR A 203 12.81 5.03 -4.33
N ILE A 204 11.64 5.55 -3.95
CA ILE A 204 10.40 4.78 -3.81
C ILE A 204 9.37 5.27 -4.81
N ILE A 205 8.82 4.34 -5.60
CA ILE A 205 7.84 4.64 -6.65
C ILE A 205 6.76 3.57 -6.69
N GLU A 206 5.53 3.97 -6.99
CA GLU A 206 4.45 3.04 -7.34
C GLU A 206 4.51 2.75 -8.85
N PRO A 207 4.57 1.48 -9.28
CA PRO A 207 4.44 1.15 -10.71
C PRO A 207 3.13 1.65 -11.32
N VAL A 208 2.07 1.72 -10.50
CA VAL A 208 0.80 2.37 -10.80
C VAL A 208 0.40 3.20 -9.58
N GLN A 209 0.40 4.52 -9.73
CA GLN A 209 -0.07 5.43 -8.68
C GLN A 209 -1.59 5.35 -8.55
N ARG A 210 -2.08 4.44 -7.70
CA ARG A 210 -3.52 4.20 -7.56
C ARG A 210 -4.25 5.40 -6.94
N GLU A 211 -3.79 5.87 -5.80
CA GLU A 211 -4.35 7.05 -5.11
C GLU A 211 -4.10 8.35 -5.90
N GLY A 212 -3.04 8.39 -6.68
CA GLY A 212 -2.69 9.51 -7.56
C GLY A 212 -3.63 9.67 -8.75
N GLY A 213 -4.32 8.61 -9.19
CA GLY A 213 -5.22 8.64 -10.35
C GLY A 213 -5.05 7.48 -11.33
N PHE A 214 -4.47 6.37 -10.89
CA PHE A 214 -4.14 5.19 -11.72
C PHE A 214 -3.10 5.46 -12.81
N HIS A 215 -2.19 6.40 -12.58
CA HIS A 215 -1.10 6.72 -13.48
C HIS A 215 -0.05 5.62 -13.49
N GLN A 216 0.24 5.07 -14.66
CA GLN A 216 1.22 4.00 -14.83
C GLN A 216 2.60 4.57 -15.16
N VAL A 217 3.64 4.07 -14.48
CA VAL A 217 5.03 4.37 -14.86
C VAL A 217 5.37 3.73 -16.21
N THR A 218 6.03 4.47 -17.09
CA THR A 218 6.51 3.91 -18.35
C THR A 218 7.77 3.07 -18.13
N PRO A 219 8.04 2.04 -18.96
CA PRO A 219 9.28 1.26 -18.87
C PRO A 219 10.54 2.11 -19.10
N SER A 220 10.47 3.16 -19.93
CA SER A 220 11.58 4.09 -20.15
C SER A 220 11.91 4.90 -18.91
N PHE A 221 10.90 5.50 -18.28
CA PHE A 221 11.07 6.26 -17.05
C PHE A 221 11.59 5.37 -15.90
N ALA A 222 11.00 4.16 -15.72
CA ALA A 222 11.46 3.22 -14.70
C ALA A 222 12.92 2.75 -14.88
N LYS A 223 13.42 2.73 -16.13
CA LYS A 223 14.83 2.38 -16.41
C LYS A 223 15.79 3.56 -16.21
N ALA A 224 15.27 4.78 -16.31
CA ALA A 224 16.08 6.00 -16.13
C ALA A 224 16.29 6.36 -14.64
N LEU A 225 15.39 5.87 -13.76
CA LEU A 225 15.51 5.98 -12.29
C LEU A 225 16.54 5.02 -11.72
#